data_088bab11c6ed4f3f36feb442a4c8bfee
#
_entry.id   088bab11c6ed4f3f36feb442a4c8bfee
#
_cell.length_a   1.000
_cell.length_b   1.000
_cell.length_c   1.000
_cell.angle_alpha   90.00
_cell.angle_beta   90.00
_cell.angle_gamma   90.00
#
_symmetry.space_group_name_H-M   'P 1'
#
loop_
_entity.id
_entity.type
_entity.pdbx_description
1 polymer ?
#
loop_
_entity_poly.entity_id
_entity_poly.type
_entity_poly.pdbx_seq_one_letter_code
_entity_poly.pdbx_strand_id
1 'polypeptide(L)'
;MFLNILLFKLLLSNIKNEPIFVFEHFRHGSRAPGFGLIKENPMGEYTDRYGVVWKSNGELTGIGLRMEYTLGVRNRYKYKKLLSTIFDPKELLVVSSSLNRALTSAQAQLEGMFPPLTGIELKEKELENSIPPIPITDTMKKEIENLGKNALPEKIQIVPIHIFNEKEFEHILSKPSACPPLGKLKDE
;
A
#
# COMPACT_ATOMS: atom_id res chain seq x y z
N MET A 1 -16.63 2.51 -2.82
CA MET A 1 -15.39 2.76 -3.56
C MET A 1 -14.35 3.19 -2.54
N PHE A 2 -13.23 2.51 -2.45
CA PHE A 2 -12.24 2.73 -1.40
C PHE A 2 -11.04 3.42 -2.00
N LEU A 3 -10.60 4.48 -1.35
CA LEU A 3 -9.61 5.44 -1.82
C LEU A 3 -8.26 5.10 -1.19
N ASN A 4 -7.26 4.83 -2.02
CA ASN A 4 -5.86 4.98 -1.67
C ASN A 4 -5.35 6.20 -2.41
N ILE A 5 -4.83 7.19 -1.68
CA ILE A 5 -4.31 8.43 -2.24
C ILE A 5 -2.79 8.40 -2.12
N LEU A 6 -2.14 8.58 -3.24
CA LEU A 6 -0.69 8.71 -3.35
C LEU A 6 -0.37 10.16 -3.73
N LEU A 7 0.23 10.91 -2.83
CA LEU A 7 0.59 12.32 -3.03
C LEU A 7 2.11 12.47 -3.18
N PHE A 8 2.56 13.05 -4.27
CA PHE A 8 3.97 13.33 -4.58
C PHE A 8 4.27 14.82 -4.46
N LYS A 9 5.47 15.18 -4.01
CA LYS A 9 5.91 16.54 -3.75
C LYS A 9 6.18 17.34 -5.02
N LEU A 10 5.86 18.64 -4.92
CA LEU A 10 6.17 19.66 -5.91
C LEU A 10 7.65 20.06 -5.85
N LEU A 11 8.39 19.87 -6.93
CA LEU A 11 9.68 20.52 -7.18
C LEU A 11 9.56 21.32 -8.48
N LEU A 12 9.69 22.64 -8.36
CA LEU A 12 9.75 23.53 -9.50
C LEU A 12 11.12 23.35 -10.19
N SER A 13 11.16 22.73 -11.36
CA SER A 13 12.32 22.80 -12.25
C SER A 13 11.88 22.78 -13.71
N ASN A 14 12.46 23.69 -14.43
CA ASN A 14 12.43 24.00 -15.87
C ASN A 14 11.72 23.02 -16.83
N ILE A 15 10.61 23.49 -17.30
CA ILE A 15 9.92 23.35 -18.60
C ILE A 15 10.55 22.35 -19.59
N LYS A 16 10.26 21.08 -19.39
CA LYS A 16 10.13 20.06 -20.43
C LYS A 16 9.05 19.09 -19.94
N ASN A 17 7.78 19.26 -20.30
CA ASN A 17 6.64 18.32 -20.13
C ASN A 17 6.78 17.18 -19.08
N GLU A 18 7.51 17.44 -17.99
CA GLU A 18 7.73 16.47 -16.90
C GLU A 18 6.72 16.74 -15.80
N PRO A 19 6.13 15.71 -15.20
CA PRO A 19 5.23 15.90 -14.09
C PRO A 19 6.00 16.50 -12.90
N ILE A 20 5.46 17.55 -12.31
CA ILE A 20 5.97 18.18 -11.09
C ILE A 20 5.21 17.71 -9.84
N PHE A 21 4.05 17.09 -10.06
CA PHE A 21 3.17 16.55 -9.04
C PHE A 21 2.32 15.44 -9.64
N VAL A 22 2.05 14.39 -8.85
CA VAL A 22 1.14 13.30 -9.23
C VAL A 22 0.17 13.07 -8.09
N PHE A 23 -1.11 13.05 -8.45
CA PHE A 23 -2.18 12.56 -7.59
C PHE A 23 -2.74 11.28 -8.22
N GLU A 24 -2.67 10.18 -7.47
CA GLU A 24 -3.20 8.90 -7.91
C GLU A 24 -4.32 8.45 -6.98
N HIS A 25 -5.46 8.16 -7.57
CA HIS A 25 -6.60 7.57 -6.90
C HIS A 25 -6.86 6.20 -7.51
N PHE A 26 -6.72 5.14 -6.71
CA PHE A 26 -6.91 3.79 -7.18
C PHE A 26 -7.83 2.98 -6.24
N ARG A 27 -8.40 1.94 -6.77
CA ARG A 27 -9.22 0.99 -6.07
C ARG A 27 -8.36 -0.20 -5.66
N HIS A 28 -8.77 -0.92 -4.59
CA HIS A 28 -8.15 -2.21 -4.24
C HIS A 28 -8.13 -3.17 -5.43
N GLY A 29 -7.15 -4.05 -5.48
CA GLY A 29 -7.02 -5.12 -6.46
C GLY A 29 -8.16 -6.15 -6.40
N SER A 30 -8.03 -7.22 -7.17
CA SER A 30 -9.00 -8.32 -7.16
C SER A 30 -9.15 -8.89 -5.74
N ARG A 31 -10.39 -9.04 -5.29
CA ARG A 31 -10.74 -9.50 -3.95
C ARG A 31 -11.73 -10.65 -3.97
N ALA A 32 -11.81 -11.39 -2.86
CA ALA A 32 -12.85 -12.36 -2.62
C ALA A 32 -14.26 -11.71 -2.65
N PRO A 33 -15.33 -12.47 -2.94
CA PRO A 33 -16.70 -11.98 -2.86
C PRO A 33 -16.99 -11.34 -1.49
N GLY A 34 -17.81 -10.30 -1.49
CA GLY A 34 -18.18 -9.58 -0.26
C GLY A 34 -19.37 -10.21 0.47
N PHE A 35 -19.61 -9.74 1.70
CA PHE A 35 -20.77 -10.12 2.50
C PHE A 35 -22.07 -10.04 1.70
N GLY A 36 -22.94 -11.04 1.85
CA GLY A 36 -24.22 -11.14 1.18
C GLY A 36 -24.23 -11.91 -0.14
N LEU A 37 -23.06 -12.14 -0.76
CA LEU A 37 -22.95 -13.00 -1.96
C LEU A 37 -22.79 -14.49 -1.58
N ILE A 38 -22.31 -14.77 -0.38
CA ILE A 38 -22.12 -16.10 0.17
C ILE A 38 -23.10 -16.27 1.32
N LYS A 39 -24.34 -16.63 1.01
CA LYS A 39 -25.40 -16.79 2.03
C LYS A 39 -25.17 -17.99 2.95
N GLU A 40 -24.49 -19.02 2.44
CA GLU A 40 -24.36 -20.32 3.10
C GLU A 40 -23.18 -20.40 4.07
N ASN A 41 -22.15 -19.59 3.89
CA ASN A 41 -21.02 -19.53 4.81
C ASN A 41 -20.35 -18.14 4.82
N PRO A 42 -20.90 -17.17 5.57
CA PRO A 42 -20.44 -15.79 5.55
C PRO A 42 -19.01 -15.57 6.08
N MET A 43 -18.44 -16.54 6.81
CA MET A 43 -17.10 -16.49 7.40
C MET A 43 -16.16 -17.58 6.87
N GLY A 44 -16.63 -18.41 5.93
CA GLY A 44 -15.91 -19.57 5.46
C GLY A 44 -15.24 -19.43 4.09
N GLU A 45 -14.61 -20.52 3.69
CA GLU A 45 -14.07 -20.66 2.34
C GLU A 45 -15.20 -20.75 1.31
N TYR A 46 -15.02 -20.10 0.19
CA TYR A 46 -15.91 -20.17 -0.95
C TYR A 46 -15.15 -20.70 -2.16
N THR A 47 -15.66 -21.70 -2.81
CA THR A 47 -15.14 -22.21 -4.08
C THR A 47 -16.02 -21.69 -5.22
N ASP A 48 -15.44 -20.93 -6.14
CA ASP A 48 -16.16 -20.44 -7.29
C ASP A 48 -16.37 -21.52 -8.38
N ARG A 49 -17.12 -21.18 -9.42
CA ARG A 49 -17.43 -22.11 -10.53
C ARG A 49 -16.22 -22.59 -11.31
N TYR A 50 -15.05 -22.00 -11.09
CA TYR A 50 -13.78 -22.38 -11.72
C TYR A 50 -12.87 -23.17 -10.77
N GLY A 51 -13.37 -23.56 -9.58
CA GLY A 51 -12.62 -24.30 -8.58
C GLY A 51 -11.63 -23.44 -7.76
N VAL A 52 -11.70 -22.12 -7.85
CA VAL A 52 -10.84 -21.24 -7.06
C VAL A 52 -11.41 -21.11 -5.65
N VAL A 53 -10.60 -21.41 -4.65
CA VAL A 53 -10.95 -21.30 -3.24
C VAL A 53 -10.62 -19.90 -2.71
N TRP A 54 -11.63 -19.23 -2.18
CA TRP A 54 -11.55 -17.90 -1.58
C TRP A 54 -11.61 -18.04 -0.06
N LYS A 55 -10.49 -17.76 0.62
CA LYS A 55 -10.35 -18.04 2.06
C LYS A 55 -10.98 -17.02 3.00
N SER A 56 -11.35 -15.86 2.49
CA SER A 56 -11.90 -14.82 3.35
C SER A 56 -12.80 -13.86 2.58
N ASN A 57 -13.80 -13.37 3.31
CA ASN A 57 -14.87 -12.55 2.75
C ASN A 57 -14.41 -11.12 2.47
N GLY A 58 -14.39 -10.74 1.21
CA GLY A 58 -14.04 -9.39 0.78
C GLY A 58 -12.56 -9.00 0.90
N GLU A 59 -11.69 -9.92 1.31
CA GLU A 59 -10.26 -9.69 1.43
C GLU A 59 -9.55 -9.74 0.07
N LEU A 60 -8.39 -9.10 -0.02
CA LEU A 60 -7.58 -9.08 -1.22
C LEU A 60 -7.04 -10.48 -1.54
N THR A 61 -7.02 -10.83 -2.81
CA THR A 61 -6.49 -12.12 -3.28
C THR A 61 -5.03 -12.00 -3.70
N GLY A 62 -4.34 -13.14 -3.86
CA GLY A 62 -3.00 -13.17 -4.43
C GLY A 62 -2.94 -12.57 -5.85
N ILE A 63 -4.01 -12.73 -6.63
CA ILE A 63 -4.14 -12.05 -7.94
C ILE A 63 -4.19 -10.53 -7.73
N GLY A 64 -5.00 -10.07 -6.77
CA GLY A 64 -5.10 -8.65 -6.42
C GLY A 64 -3.78 -8.06 -5.94
N LEU A 65 -3.05 -8.78 -5.08
CA LEU A 65 -1.70 -8.38 -4.66
C LEU A 65 -0.75 -8.17 -5.86
N ARG A 66 -0.72 -9.13 -6.78
CA ARG A 66 0.13 -9.03 -7.98
C ARG A 66 -0.28 -7.89 -8.91
N MET A 67 -1.58 -7.63 -9.05
CA MET A 67 -2.08 -6.48 -9.82
C MET A 67 -1.55 -5.17 -9.26
N GLU A 68 -1.69 -4.96 -7.96
CA GLU A 68 -1.25 -3.74 -7.28
C GLU A 68 0.29 -3.60 -7.27
N TYR A 69 1.02 -4.68 -7.03
CA TYR A 69 2.48 -4.69 -7.15
C TYR A 69 2.93 -4.25 -8.55
N THR A 70 2.30 -4.77 -9.59
CA THR A 70 2.61 -4.42 -11.00
C THR A 70 2.33 -2.94 -11.28
N LEU A 71 1.26 -2.38 -10.72
CA LEU A 71 0.99 -0.94 -10.78
C LEU A 71 2.08 -0.14 -10.07
N GLY A 72 2.54 -0.59 -8.92
CA GLY A 72 3.66 -0.01 -8.19
C GLY A 72 4.94 0.05 -9.00
N VAL A 73 5.32 -1.06 -9.63
CA VAL A 73 6.48 -1.14 -10.54
C VAL A 73 6.34 -0.14 -11.69
N ARG A 74 5.16 -0.09 -12.33
CA ARG A 74 4.88 0.90 -13.38
C ARG A 74 5.05 2.34 -12.88
N ASN A 75 4.52 2.65 -11.70
CA ASN A 75 4.58 3.97 -11.11
C ASN A 75 6.01 4.36 -10.76
N ARG A 76 6.79 3.44 -10.18
CA ARG A 76 8.23 3.64 -9.94
C ARG A 76 8.96 4.02 -11.23
N TYR A 77 8.74 3.28 -12.30
CA TYR A 77 9.38 3.56 -13.58
C TYR A 77 8.92 4.90 -14.17
N LYS A 78 7.62 5.15 -14.17
CA LYS A 78 7.02 6.35 -14.76
C LYS A 78 7.40 7.63 -14.01
N TYR A 79 7.47 7.57 -12.67
CA TYR A 79 7.68 8.73 -11.82
C TYR A 79 9.05 8.74 -11.12
N LYS A 80 10.02 8.01 -11.65
CA LYS A 80 11.38 7.89 -11.08
C LYS A 80 12.12 9.21 -10.83
N LYS A 81 11.72 10.28 -11.52
CA LYS A 81 12.30 11.62 -11.32
C LYS A 81 11.67 12.38 -10.15
N LEU A 82 10.52 11.95 -9.68
CA LEU A 82 9.81 12.53 -8.53
C LEU A 82 10.07 11.79 -7.23
N LEU A 83 10.59 10.57 -7.32
CA LEU A 83 10.76 9.67 -6.19
C LEU A 83 12.24 9.33 -6.00
N SER A 84 12.74 9.56 -4.80
CA SER A 84 14.04 9.04 -4.36
C SER A 84 14.02 7.51 -4.31
N THR A 85 15.19 6.89 -4.38
CA THR A 85 15.32 5.44 -4.27
C THR A 85 14.89 4.96 -2.87
N ILE A 86 15.29 5.72 -1.85
CA ILE A 86 14.84 5.51 -0.47
C ILE A 86 13.63 6.39 -0.23
N PHE A 87 12.61 5.84 0.43
CA PHE A 87 11.40 6.57 0.77
C PHE A 87 11.71 7.84 1.56
N ASP A 88 11.18 8.97 1.09
CA ASP A 88 11.18 10.25 1.80
C ASP A 88 9.72 10.69 2.05
N PRO A 89 9.31 10.89 3.32
CA PRO A 89 7.95 11.34 3.64
C PRO A 89 7.62 12.74 3.11
N LYS A 90 8.61 13.49 2.64
CA LYS A 90 8.39 14.79 1.98
C LYS A 90 8.03 14.64 0.49
N GLU A 91 8.33 13.50 -0.11
CA GLU A 91 8.07 13.23 -1.52
C GLU A 91 6.77 12.47 -1.74
N LEU A 92 6.39 11.60 -0.80
CA LEU A 92 5.28 10.68 -0.95
C LEU A 92 4.40 10.63 0.30
N LEU A 93 3.12 10.87 0.12
CA LEU A 93 2.08 10.61 1.12
C LEU A 93 1.13 9.53 0.60
N VAL A 94 0.92 8.50 1.39
CA VAL A 94 -0.02 7.41 1.11
C VAL A 94 -1.15 7.43 2.11
N VAL A 95 -2.38 7.50 1.61
CA VAL A 95 -3.58 7.54 2.46
C VAL A 95 -4.55 6.46 2.00
N SER A 96 -5.10 5.70 2.93
CA SER A 96 -6.03 4.60 2.65
C SER A 96 -7.26 4.66 3.55
N SER A 97 -8.33 4.00 3.12
CA SER A 97 -9.41 3.64 4.05
C SER A 97 -8.93 2.56 5.02
N SER A 98 -9.64 2.39 6.14
CA SER A 98 -9.34 1.40 7.18
C SER A 98 -9.61 -0.06 6.79
N LEU A 99 -10.04 -0.34 5.57
CA LEU A 99 -10.36 -1.69 5.13
C LEU A 99 -9.10 -2.47 4.75
N ASN A 100 -8.96 -3.69 5.27
CA ASN A 100 -7.81 -4.56 5.03
C ASN A 100 -7.43 -4.63 3.55
N ARG A 101 -8.38 -4.92 2.67
CA ARG A 101 -8.11 -5.01 1.22
C ARG A 101 -7.56 -3.73 0.61
N ALA A 102 -7.92 -2.56 1.16
CA ALA A 102 -7.39 -1.28 0.68
C ALA A 102 -5.96 -1.05 1.19
N LEU A 103 -5.73 -1.34 2.48
CA LEU A 103 -4.41 -1.25 3.10
C LEU A 103 -3.43 -2.22 2.45
N THR A 104 -3.81 -3.49 2.27
CA THR A 104 -2.94 -4.49 1.63
C THR A 104 -2.72 -4.20 0.14
N SER A 105 -3.68 -3.60 -0.55
CA SER A 105 -3.48 -3.09 -1.92
C SER A 105 -2.42 -1.99 -1.97
N ALA A 106 -2.51 -1.03 -1.06
CA ALA A 106 -1.52 0.04 -0.96
C ALA A 106 -0.12 -0.52 -0.62
N GLN A 107 -0.02 -1.47 0.32
CA GLN A 107 1.25 -2.14 0.64
C GLN A 107 1.84 -2.83 -0.58
N ALA A 108 1.05 -3.62 -1.30
CA ALA A 108 1.52 -4.30 -2.50
C ALA A 108 2.01 -3.34 -3.59
N GLN A 109 1.33 -2.20 -3.77
CA GLN A 109 1.76 -1.17 -4.70
C GLN A 109 3.06 -0.51 -4.24
N LEU A 110 3.21 -0.25 -2.94
CA LEU A 110 4.43 0.31 -2.37
C LEU A 110 5.63 -0.64 -2.50
N GLU A 111 5.44 -1.94 -2.34
CA GLU A 111 6.48 -2.94 -2.62
C GLU A 111 6.97 -2.90 -4.09
N GLY A 112 6.07 -2.60 -5.03
CA GLY A 112 6.45 -2.38 -6.42
C GLY A 112 7.17 -1.05 -6.65
N MET A 113 6.83 -0.02 -5.87
CA MET A 113 7.46 1.30 -5.96
C MET A 113 8.82 1.36 -5.27
N PHE A 114 8.99 0.65 -4.17
CA PHE A 114 10.21 0.55 -3.37
C PHE A 114 10.60 -0.93 -3.23
N PRO A 115 11.12 -1.54 -4.30
CA PRO A 115 11.36 -2.98 -4.33
C PRO A 115 12.46 -3.38 -3.35
N PRO A 116 12.54 -4.68 -2.98
CA PRO A 116 13.65 -5.21 -2.20
C PRO A 116 15.01 -4.78 -2.73
N LEU A 117 16.02 -4.79 -1.89
CA LEU A 117 17.40 -4.36 -2.12
C LEU A 117 17.58 -2.84 -2.28
N THR A 118 16.55 -2.04 -2.05
CA THR A 118 16.63 -0.58 -2.12
C THR A 118 16.54 0.11 -0.76
N GLY A 119 16.38 -0.62 0.34
CA GLY A 119 16.27 -0.07 1.69
C GLY A 119 17.60 0.32 2.32
N ILE A 120 17.53 0.68 3.60
CA ILE A 120 18.62 1.28 4.37
C ILE A 120 19.64 0.21 4.79
N GLU A 121 20.92 0.53 4.67
CA GLU A 121 22.02 -0.13 5.36
C GLU A 121 22.46 0.70 6.56
N LEU A 122 22.72 0.02 7.67
CA LEU A 122 23.22 0.62 8.91
C LEU A 122 24.74 0.79 8.85
N LYS A 123 25.21 1.89 9.43
CA LYS A 123 26.63 2.10 9.68
C LYS A 123 27.09 1.32 10.92
N GLU A 124 28.41 1.11 11.08
CA GLU A 124 28.99 0.38 12.21
C GLU A 124 28.42 0.84 13.57
N LYS A 125 28.39 2.16 13.83
CA LYS A 125 27.86 2.72 15.07
C LYS A 125 26.34 2.51 15.25
N GLU A 126 25.60 2.38 14.17
CA GLU A 126 24.17 2.12 14.20
C GLU A 126 23.89 0.64 14.49
N LEU A 127 24.74 -0.26 13.98
CA LEU A 127 24.65 -1.70 14.27
C LEU A 127 24.79 -1.97 15.76
N GLU A 128 25.74 -1.33 16.46
CA GLU A 128 25.93 -1.47 17.90
C GLU A 128 24.67 -1.13 18.72
N ASN A 129 23.84 -0.22 18.20
CA ASN A 129 22.62 0.26 18.85
C ASN A 129 21.32 -0.31 18.24
N SER A 130 21.43 -1.26 17.31
CA SER A 130 20.27 -1.79 16.58
C SER A 130 19.57 -2.95 17.30
N ILE A 131 20.15 -3.47 18.39
CA ILE A 131 19.62 -4.58 19.16
C ILE A 131 18.78 -4.02 20.31
N PRO A 132 17.51 -4.41 20.44
CA PRO A 132 16.67 -3.95 21.56
C PRO A 132 17.20 -4.50 22.90
N PRO A 133 16.98 -3.81 24.03
CA PRO A 133 17.46 -4.21 25.35
C PRO A 133 16.62 -5.36 25.95
N ILE A 134 16.62 -6.50 25.28
CA ILE A 134 15.92 -7.73 25.69
C ILE A 134 16.89 -8.91 25.65
N PRO A 135 16.66 -10.01 26.40
CA PRO A 135 17.44 -11.21 26.25
C PRO A 135 17.42 -11.77 24.83
N ILE A 136 18.58 -11.94 24.22
CA ILE A 136 18.73 -12.45 22.86
C ILE A 136 18.95 -13.95 22.89
N THR A 137 18.04 -14.71 22.26
CA THR A 137 18.15 -16.17 22.09
C THR A 137 19.11 -16.51 20.96
N ASP A 138 19.57 -17.78 20.89
CA ASP A 138 20.45 -18.20 19.78
C ASP A 138 19.76 -18.13 18.41
N THR A 139 18.45 -18.32 18.36
CA THR A 139 17.67 -18.12 17.12
C THR A 139 17.72 -16.66 16.70
N MET A 140 17.49 -15.72 17.63
CA MET A 140 17.57 -14.29 17.35
C MET A 140 18.96 -13.87 16.89
N LYS A 141 20.02 -14.41 17.48
CA LYS A 141 21.40 -14.14 17.05
C LYS A 141 21.62 -14.50 15.58
N LYS A 142 21.16 -15.67 15.17
CA LYS A 142 21.25 -16.12 13.76
C LYS A 142 20.49 -15.19 12.82
N GLU A 143 19.29 -14.75 13.20
CA GLU A 143 18.52 -13.79 12.38
C GLU A 143 19.23 -12.43 12.28
N ILE A 144 19.80 -11.92 13.37
CA ILE A 144 20.59 -10.68 13.37
C ILE A 144 21.83 -10.82 12.47
N GLU A 145 22.55 -11.96 12.56
CA GLU A 145 23.70 -12.25 11.69
C GLU A 145 23.30 -12.30 10.21
N ASN A 146 22.15 -12.89 9.88
CA ASN A 146 21.62 -12.96 8.52
C ASN A 146 21.27 -11.56 7.94
N LEU A 147 20.88 -10.61 8.77
CA LEU A 147 20.64 -9.23 8.35
C LEU A 147 21.94 -8.54 7.90
N GLY A 148 23.08 -8.88 8.48
CA GLY A 148 24.35 -8.21 8.22
C GLY A 148 24.26 -6.71 8.50
N LYS A 149 24.43 -5.88 7.47
CA LYS A 149 24.28 -4.41 7.57
C LYS A 149 22.88 -3.92 7.21
N ASN A 150 21.98 -4.78 6.76
CA ASN A 150 20.66 -4.36 6.34
C ASN A 150 19.79 -4.01 7.57
N ALA A 151 19.06 -2.91 7.51
CA ALA A 151 18.10 -2.57 8.56
C ALA A 151 16.94 -3.59 8.63
N LEU A 152 16.56 -4.17 7.50
CA LEU A 152 15.51 -5.19 7.36
C LEU A 152 15.92 -6.26 6.35
N PRO A 153 15.33 -7.47 6.41
CA PRO A 153 15.61 -8.54 5.46
C PRO A 153 15.48 -8.05 4.02
N GLU A 154 16.39 -8.51 3.16
CA GLU A 154 16.40 -8.14 1.73
C GLU A 154 16.40 -6.64 1.46
N LYS A 155 16.79 -5.81 2.43
CA LYS A 155 16.75 -4.34 2.32
C LYS A 155 15.37 -3.84 1.86
N ILE A 156 14.29 -4.40 2.37
CA ILE A 156 12.94 -3.90 2.12
C ILE A 156 12.76 -2.53 2.77
N GLN A 157 11.83 -1.74 2.23
CA GLN A 157 11.45 -0.45 2.78
C GLN A 157 10.03 -0.52 3.33
N ILE A 158 9.83 0.03 4.53
CA ILE A 158 8.49 0.17 5.10
C ILE A 158 8.03 1.60 4.86
N VAL A 159 6.99 1.75 4.07
CA VAL A 159 6.37 3.04 3.76
C VAL A 159 5.10 3.20 4.58
N PRO A 160 4.96 4.27 5.37
CA PRO A 160 3.77 4.50 6.17
C PRO A 160 2.51 4.69 5.31
N ILE A 161 1.42 4.04 5.70
CA ILE A 161 0.10 4.23 5.12
C ILE A 161 -0.76 4.90 6.18
N HIS A 162 -1.24 6.10 5.89
CA HIS A 162 -2.12 6.84 6.77
C HIS A 162 -3.58 6.44 6.53
N ILE A 163 -4.34 6.32 7.61
CA ILE A 163 -5.79 6.13 7.53
C ILE A 163 -6.43 7.50 7.64
N PHE A 164 -7.25 7.85 6.67
CA PHE A 164 -7.96 9.12 6.72
C PHE A 164 -9.21 9.06 7.58
N ASN A 165 -9.56 10.18 8.19
CA ASN A 165 -10.86 10.39 8.79
C ASN A 165 -11.91 10.54 7.67
N GLU A 166 -12.92 9.67 7.64
CA GLU A 166 -13.97 9.70 6.61
C GLU A 166 -14.64 11.08 6.47
N LYS A 167 -14.77 11.85 7.56
CA LYS A 167 -15.36 13.19 7.53
C LYS A 167 -14.50 14.21 6.79
N GLU A 168 -13.17 14.11 6.91
CA GLU A 168 -12.24 15.05 6.27
C GLU A 168 -12.11 14.81 4.76
N PHE A 169 -12.33 13.58 4.32
CA PHE A 169 -12.19 13.17 2.93
C PHE A 169 -13.51 12.78 2.26
N GLU A 170 -14.64 13.09 2.87
CA GLU A 170 -15.96 12.70 2.37
C GLU A 170 -16.20 13.17 0.93
N HIS A 171 -15.75 14.39 0.58
CA HIS A 171 -15.85 14.94 -0.77
C HIS A 171 -14.92 14.26 -1.79
N ILE A 172 -13.87 13.57 -1.35
CA ILE A 172 -12.97 12.81 -2.23
C ILE A 172 -13.50 11.38 -2.42
N LEU A 173 -14.30 10.87 -1.48
CA LEU A 173 -14.75 9.48 -1.44
C LEU A 173 -15.89 9.13 -2.40
N SER A 174 -16.34 10.04 -3.24
CA SER A 174 -17.44 9.79 -4.21
C SER A 174 -18.70 9.22 -3.53
N LYS A 175 -18.96 9.57 -2.28
CA LYS A 175 -20.23 9.24 -1.62
C LYS A 175 -21.33 10.17 -2.12
N PRO A 176 -22.56 9.69 -2.30
CA PRO A 176 -23.69 10.56 -2.66
C PRO A 176 -23.86 11.74 -1.69
N SER A 177 -23.53 11.54 -0.40
CA SER A 177 -23.53 12.58 0.64
C SER A 177 -22.51 13.70 0.38
N ALA A 178 -21.39 13.40 -0.28
CA ALA A 178 -20.37 14.38 -0.64
C ALA A 178 -20.76 15.28 -1.83
N CYS A 179 -21.74 14.83 -2.63
CA CYS A 179 -22.26 15.57 -3.77
C CYS A 179 -23.80 15.53 -3.75
N PRO A 180 -24.45 16.45 -3.04
CA PRO A 180 -25.91 16.47 -2.89
C PRO A 180 -26.72 16.38 -4.19
N PRO A 181 -26.28 16.97 -5.34
CA PRO A 181 -26.95 16.76 -6.61
C PRO A 181 -26.93 15.31 -7.09
N LEU A 182 -25.84 14.57 -6.79
CA LEU A 182 -25.70 13.15 -7.18
C LEU A 182 -26.64 12.23 -6.37
N GLY A 183 -26.93 12.60 -5.14
CA GLY A 183 -27.93 11.92 -4.31
C GLY A 183 -29.33 12.02 -4.91
N LYS A 184 -29.71 13.20 -5.36
CA LYS A 184 -31.04 13.45 -5.98
C LYS A 184 -31.24 12.70 -7.30
N LEU A 185 -30.18 12.50 -8.10
CA LEU A 185 -30.23 11.75 -9.36
C LEU A 185 -30.37 10.23 -9.20
N LYS A 186 -30.22 9.70 -7.98
CA LYS A 186 -30.41 8.25 -7.72
C LYS A 186 -31.83 7.92 -7.30
N ASP A 187 -32.62 8.91 -6.91
CA ASP A 187 -33.98 8.76 -6.45
C ASP A 187 -35.00 9.01 -7.60
N GLU A 188 -34.52 9.34 -8.80
CA GLU A 188 -35.23 9.37 -10.09
C GLU A 188 -34.92 8.08 -10.89
#